data_69de9a7abf2acd86f0c78387164a5887
#
_entry.id   69de9a7abf2acd86f0c78387164a5887
#
_cell.length_a   1.000
_cell.length_b   1.000
_cell.length_c   1.000
_cell.angle_alpha   90.00
_cell.angle_beta   90.00
_cell.angle_gamma   90.00
#
_symmetry.space_group_name_H-M   'P 1'
#
loop_
_entity.id
_entity.type
_entity.pdbx_description
1 polymer ?
#
loop_
_entity_poly.entity_id
_entity_poly.type
_entity_poly.pdbx_seq_one_letter_code
_entity_poly.pdbx_strand_id
1 'polypeptide(L)'
;MAQDTIRKYRCFIVATLLASVCFSQIQKDKYYHFGAGVISGYTGYKTIDLPITTSFVVGFGKESLDYIQYGKFDTKDLLATTLGGFAVSLTIKLINKPKDEKINKRIIRSYRKHKRKQSRKKR
;
A
#
# COMPACT_ATOMS: atom_id res chain seq x y z
N MET A 1 12.30 19.09 -23.48
CA MET A 1 12.96 18.23 -22.46
C MET A 1 13.16 18.93 -21.11
N ALA A 2 13.74 20.14 -21.03
CA ALA A 2 13.95 20.82 -19.74
C ALA A 2 12.66 21.22 -18.98
N GLN A 3 11.63 21.64 -19.68
CA GLN A 3 10.34 22.06 -19.09
C GLN A 3 9.60 20.93 -18.36
N ASP A 4 9.60 19.71 -18.88
CA ASP A 4 8.93 18.57 -18.26
C ASP A 4 9.66 18.09 -17.00
N THR A 5 10.97 18.21 -16.98
CA THR A 5 11.81 17.91 -15.83
C THR A 5 11.53 18.90 -14.68
N ILE A 6 11.48 20.20 -14.99
CA ILE A 6 11.17 21.26 -14.01
C ILE A 6 9.76 21.09 -13.44
N ARG A 7 8.78 20.70 -14.28
CA ARG A 7 7.40 20.45 -13.85
C ARG A 7 7.30 19.28 -12.88
N LYS A 8 8.04 18.20 -13.13
CA LYS A 8 8.10 17.03 -12.22
C LYS A 8 8.70 17.38 -10.85
N TYR A 9 9.80 18.15 -10.84
CA TYR A 9 10.40 18.58 -9.57
C TYR A 9 9.52 19.55 -8.79
N ARG A 10 8.79 20.46 -9.46
CA ARG A 10 7.81 21.34 -8.80
C ARG A 10 6.70 20.56 -8.12
N CYS A 11 6.10 19.56 -8.79
CA CYS A 11 5.09 18.69 -8.18
C CYS A 11 5.65 17.90 -6.99
N PHE A 12 6.89 17.40 -7.10
CA PHE A 12 7.55 16.68 -6.02
C PHE A 12 7.82 17.57 -4.80
N ILE A 13 8.34 18.78 -5.02
CA ILE A 13 8.61 19.77 -3.95
C ILE A 13 7.30 20.18 -3.27
N VAL A 14 6.24 20.49 -4.03
CA VAL A 14 4.93 20.84 -3.48
C VAL A 14 4.33 19.69 -2.68
N ALA A 15 4.42 18.46 -3.18
CA ALA A 15 3.95 17.27 -2.47
C ALA A 15 4.73 17.04 -1.17
N THR A 16 6.04 17.26 -1.16
CA THR A 16 6.90 17.12 0.02
C THR A 16 6.59 18.21 1.07
N LEU A 17 6.38 19.46 0.63
CA LEU A 17 5.99 20.55 1.50
C LEU A 17 4.60 20.35 2.10
N LEU A 18 3.61 19.91 1.31
CA LEU A 18 2.28 19.58 1.81
C LEU A 18 2.33 18.42 2.82
N ALA A 19 3.12 17.39 2.53
CA ALA A 19 3.33 16.29 3.46
C ALA A 19 3.93 16.78 4.79
N SER A 20 4.95 17.66 4.76
CA SER A 20 5.59 18.17 5.98
C SER A 20 4.65 19.02 6.83
N VAL A 21 3.78 19.83 6.21
CA VAL A 21 2.75 20.62 6.93
C VAL A 21 1.70 19.72 7.57
N CYS A 22 1.23 18.68 6.86
CA CYS A 22 0.30 17.70 7.43
C CYS A 22 0.93 16.95 8.61
N PHE A 23 2.23 16.63 8.53
CA PHE A 23 2.94 15.92 9.58
C PHE A 23 3.20 16.78 10.83
N SER A 24 3.36 18.09 10.72
CA SER A 24 3.65 18.97 11.86
C SER A 24 2.49 19.09 12.88
N GLN A 25 1.26 18.78 12.48
CA GLN A 25 0.06 18.83 13.32
C GLN A 25 -0.34 17.48 13.92
N ILE A 26 0.35 16.39 13.55
CA ILE A 26 0.05 15.06 14.04
C ILE A 26 0.72 14.86 15.40
N GLN A 27 -0.07 14.52 16.43
CA GLN A 27 0.45 14.18 17.76
C GLN A 27 1.45 13.03 17.68
N LYS A 28 2.51 13.07 18.49
CA LYS A 28 3.59 12.04 18.49
C LYS A 28 3.08 10.62 18.60
N ASP A 29 2.00 10.41 19.33
CA ASP A 29 1.34 9.14 19.52
C ASP A 29 0.88 8.49 18.19
N LYS A 30 0.35 9.28 17.28
CA LYS A 30 -0.13 8.80 15.98
C LYS A 30 0.97 8.25 15.05
N TYR A 31 2.21 8.69 15.23
CA TYR A 31 3.35 8.11 14.52
C TYR A 31 3.63 6.68 15.00
N TYR A 32 3.49 6.43 16.31
CA TYR A 32 3.65 5.08 16.85
C TYR A 32 2.57 4.14 16.31
N HIS A 33 1.32 4.61 16.26
CA HIS A 33 0.21 3.84 15.68
C HIS A 33 0.40 3.57 14.20
N PHE A 34 0.83 4.55 13.41
CA PHE A 34 1.15 4.36 12.00
C PHE A 34 2.31 3.37 11.81
N GLY A 35 3.37 3.50 12.60
CA GLY A 35 4.51 2.56 12.58
C GLY A 35 4.11 1.14 12.94
N ALA A 36 3.29 0.95 13.97
CA ALA A 36 2.71 -0.34 14.33
C ALA A 36 1.87 -0.92 13.19
N GLY A 37 1.11 -0.07 12.48
CA GLY A 37 0.35 -0.44 11.29
C GLY A 37 1.23 -0.89 10.12
N VAL A 38 2.38 -0.27 9.90
CA VAL A 38 3.35 -0.68 8.88
C VAL A 38 3.94 -2.06 9.23
N ILE A 39 4.35 -2.26 10.47
CA ILE A 39 4.94 -3.53 10.91
C ILE A 39 3.90 -4.67 10.82
N SER A 40 2.71 -4.47 11.36
CA SER A 40 1.64 -5.47 11.32
C SER A 40 1.16 -5.73 9.89
N GLY A 41 1.07 -4.70 9.04
CA GLY A 41 0.73 -4.82 7.64
C GLY A 41 1.78 -5.60 6.84
N TYR A 42 3.06 -5.35 7.08
CA TYR A 42 4.13 -6.12 6.44
C TYR A 42 4.10 -7.59 6.86
N THR A 43 3.90 -7.85 8.15
CA THR A 43 3.73 -9.22 8.67
C THR A 43 2.52 -9.91 8.06
N GLY A 44 1.36 -9.22 8.00
CA GLY A 44 0.15 -9.72 7.37
C GLY A 44 0.31 -10.02 5.88
N TYR A 45 1.08 -9.19 5.16
CA TYR A 45 1.45 -9.48 3.76
C TYR A 45 2.26 -10.76 3.63
N LYS A 46 3.26 -10.98 4.51
CA LYS A 46 4.13 -12.16 4.45
C LYS A 46 3.44 -13.46 4.84
N THR A 47 2.43 -13.42 5.71
CA THR A 47 1.77 -14.61 6.26
C THR A 47 0.50 -14.99 5.50
N ILE A 48 -0.38 -14.03 5.25
CA ILE A 48 -1.74 -14.27 4.71
C ILE A 48 -2.09 -13.39 3.51
N ASP A 49 -1.16 -12.56 3.03
CA ASP A 49 -1.32 -11.60 1.92
C ASP A 49 -2.44 -10.56 2.13
N LEU A 50 -2.73 -10.23 3.40
CA LEU A 50 -3.79 -9.27 3.79
C LEU A 50 -3.23 -8.13 4.67
N PRO A 51 -2.38 -7.22 4.12
CA PRO A 51 -1.69 -6.19 4.92
C PRO A 51 -2.65 -5.22 5.62
N ILE A 52 -3.71 -4.77 4.95
CA ILE A 52 -4.66 -3.79 5.51
C ILE A 52 -5.48 -4.42 6.62
N THR A 53 -6.00 -5.63 6.38
CA THR A 53 -6.83 -6.35 7.35
C THR A 53 -6.06 -6.65 8.63
N THR A 54 -4.81 -7.09 8.50
CA THR A 54 -3.96 -7.38 9.67
C THR A 54 -3.70 -6.13 10.49
N SER A 55 -3.38 -4.99 9.84
CA SER A 55 -3.18 -3.72 10.54
C SER A 55 -4.45 -3.22 11.22
N PHE A 56 -5.60 -3.38 10.57
CA PHE A 56 -6.90 -3.04 11.16
C PHE A 56 -7.19 -3.90 12.41
N VAL A 57 -7.01 -5.22 12.33
CA VAL A 57 -7.26 -6.13 13.46
C VAL A 57 -6.34 -5.82 14.64
N VAL A 58 -5.06 -5.55 14.39
CA VAL A 58 -4.10 -5.16 15.43
C VAL A 58 -4.49 -3.83 16.07
N GLY A 59 -4.83 -2.82 15.26
CA GLY A 59 -5.29 -1.52 15.76
C GLY A 59 -6.57 -1.62 16.55
N PHE A 60 -7.56 -2.36 16.04
CA PHE A 60 -8.82 -2.57 16.72
C PHE A 60 -8.65 -3.33 18.06
N GLY A 61 -7.80 -4.35 18.07
CA GLY A 61 -7.49 -5.09 19.29
C GLY A 61 -6.87 -4.20 20.37
N LYS A 62 -5.92 -3.33 19.98
CA LYS A 62 -5.30 -2.37 20.89
C LYS A 62 -6.32 -1.37 21.44
N GLU A 63 -7.13 -0.75 20.59
CA GLU A 63 -8.15 0.21 21.03
C GLU A 63 -9.24 -0.43 21.91
N SER A 64 -9.56 -1.71 21.65
CA SER A 64 -10.49 -2.46 22.49
C SER A 64 -9.92 -2.71 23.89
N LEU A 65 -8.62 -3.02 23.99
CA LEU A 65 -7.93 -3.16 25.27
C LEU A 65 -7.88 -1.82 26.03
N ASP A 66 -7.57 -0.71 25.35
CA ASP A 66 -7.56 0.61 25.96
C ASP A 66 -8.96 1.02 26.44
N TYR A 67 -10.00 0.66 25.70
CA TYR A 67 -11.37 0.88 26.13
C TYR A 67 -11.71 0.10 27.41
N ILE A 68 -11.29 -1.15 27.51
CA ILE A 68 -11.51 -1.97 28.71
C ILE A 68 -10.73 -1.45 29.92
N GLN A 69 -9.48 -0.99 29.70
CA GLN A 69 -8.60 -0.56 30.79
C GLN A 69 -8.84 0.90 31.20
N TYR A 70 -9.12 1.79 30.27
CA TYR A 70 -9.15 3.24 30.49
C TYR A 70 -10.48 3.90 30.10
N GLY A 71 -11.44 3.15 29.55
CA GLY A 71 -12.72 3.67 29.08
C GLY A 71 -12.62 4.58 27.85
N LYS A 72 -11.50 4.54 27.11
CA LYS A 72 -11.24 5.40 25.97
C LYS A 72 -10.96 4.59 24.71
N PHE A 73 -11.73 4.84 23.66
CA PHE A 73 -11.51 4.29 22.32
C PHE A 73 -11.16 5.45 21.38
N ASP A 74 -9.93 5.50 20.85
CA ASP A 74 -9.51 6.53 19.91
C ASP A 74 -9.56 6.01 18.45
N THR A 75 -10.62 6.41 17.76
CA THR A 75 -10.81 6.08 16.34
C THR A 75 -9.70 6.65 15.45
N LYS A 76 -9.03 7.74 15.86
CA LYS A 76 -7.92 8.32 15.08
C LYS A 76 -6.67 7.44 15.15
N ASP A 77 -6.44 6.77 16.28
CA ASP A 77 -5.33 5.85 16.44
C ASP A 77 -5.57 4.55 15.66
N LEU A 78 -6.80 4.06 15.65
CA LEU A 78 -7.22 2.96 14.78
C LEU A 78 -7.00 3.30 13.30
N LEU A 79 -7.40 4.51 12.87
CA LEU A 79 -7.18 4.98 11.51
C LEU A 79 -5.69 5.09 11.18
N ALA A 80 -4.87 5.63 12.08
CA ALA A 80 -3.42 5.75 11.88
C ALA A 80 -2.78 4.37 11.67
N THR A 81 -3.15 3.37 12.48
CA THR A 81 -2.67 1.99 12.34
C THR A 81 -3.11 1.38 11.02
N THR A 82 -4.37 1.54 10.64
CA THR A 82 -4.91 1.01 9.36
C THR A 82 -4.22 1.66 8.15
N LEU A 83 -3.95 2.97 8.20
CA LEU A 83 -3.23 3.69 7.15
C LEU A 83 -1.79 3.18 6.99
N GLY A 84 -1.13 2.73 8.06
CA GLY A 84 0.16 2.05 7.99
C GLY A 84 0.11 0.80 7.12
N GLY A 85 -0.89 -0.06 7.31
CA GLY A 85 -1.13 -1.25 6.49
C GLY A 85 -1.47 -0.92 5.03
N PHE A 86 -2.23 0.16 4.82
CA PHE A 86 -2.53 0.65 3.47
C PHE A 86 -1.27 1.11 2.74
N ALA A 87 -0.37 1.83 3.40
CA ALA A 87 0.92 2.24 2.85
C ALA A 87 1.76 1.03 2.39
N VAL A 88 1.80 -0.04 3.20
CA VAL A 88 2.44 -1.31 2.82
C VAL A 88 1.80 -1.90 1.56
N SER A 89 0.46 -1.98 1.51
CA SER A 89 -0.27 -2.51 0.36
C SER A 89 0.03 -1.73 -0.92
N LEU A 90 0.07 -0.39 -0.87
CA LEU A 90 0.43 0.45 -2.00
C LEU A 90 1.87 0.22 -2.46
N THR A 91 2.81 0.16 -1.53
CA THR A 91 4.23 -0.06 -1.81
C THR A 91 4.44 -1.39 -2.54
N ILE A 92 3.81 -2.46 -2.06
CA ILE A 92 3.88 -3.78 -2.68
C ILE A 92 3.29 -3.78 -4.09
N LYS A 93 2.12 -3.15 -4.29
CA LYS A 93 1.50 -3.02 -5.62
C LYS A 93 2.38 -2.25 -6.60
N LEU A 94 3.04 -1.18 -6.15
CA LEU A 94 3.93 -0.39 -6.99
C LEU A 94 5.18 -1.17 -7.40
N ILE A 95 5.75 -1.96 -6.48
CA ILE A 95 6.93 -2.79 -6.74
C ILE A 95 6.60 -3.97 -7.68
N ASN A 96 5.46 -4.62 -7.49
CA ASN A 96 5.08 -5.83 -8.24
C ASN A 96 4.44 -5.53 -9.59
N LYS A 97 3.81 -4.36 -9.78
CA LYS A 97 3.13 -3.96 -11.02
C LYS A 97 3.95 -4.18 -12.32
N PRO A 98 5.23 -3.80 -12.41
CA PRO A 98 6.01 -4.02 -13.63
C PRO A 98 6.32 -5.50 -13.89
N LYS A 99 6.34 -6.34 -12.87
CA LYS A 99 6.60 -7.78 -12.97
C LYS A 99 5.37 -8.51 -13.50
N ASP A 100 4.20 -8.20 -12.98
CA ASP A 100 2.93 -8.81 -13.40
C ASP A 100 2.57 -8.45 -14.83
N GLU A 101 2.80 -7.21 -15.25
CA GLU A 101 2.56 -6.76 -16.63
C GLU A 101 3.46 -7.49 -17.63
N LYS A 102 4.74 -7.73 -17.30
CA LYS A 102 5.65 -8.51 -18.15
C LYS A 102 5.23 -9.97 -18.27
N ILE A 103 4.78 -10.59 -17.17
CA ILE A 103 4.29 -11.96 -17.13
C ILE A 103 3.01 -12.08 -17.99
N ASN A 104 2.04 -11.20 -17.80
CA ASN A 104 0.80 -11.18 -18.56
C ASN A 104 1.05 -10.99 -20.05
N LYS A 105 1.96 -10.09 -20.46
CA LYS A 105 2.35 -9.91 -21.87
C LYS A 105 2.97 -11.18 -22.47
N ARG A 106 3.77 -11.93 -21.69
CA ARG A 106 4.35 -13.22 -22.15
C ARG A 106 3.28 -14.28 -22.34
N ILE A 107 2.35 -14.42 -21.39
CA ILE A 107 1.24 -15.38 -21.45
C ILE A 107 0.36 -15.09 -22.66
N ILE A 108 -0.05 -13.84 -22.88
CA ILE A 108 -0.88 -13.46 -24.04
C ILE A 108 -0.16 -13.75 -25.37
N ARG A 109 1.14 -13.48 -25.45
CA ARG A 109 1.94 -13.78 -26.66
C ARG A 109 2.00 -15.29 -26.93
N SER A 110 2.22 -16.12 -25.92
CA SER A 110 2.27 -17.59 -26.07
C SER A 110 0.93 -18.15 -26.51
N TYR A 111 -0.17 -17.68 -25.91
CA TYR A 111 -1.52 -18.06 -26.29
C TYR A 111 -1.85 -17.72 -27.75
N ARG A 112 -1.54 -16.50 -28.19
CA ARG A 112 -1.72 -16.07 -29.59
C ARG A 112 -0.92 -16.93 -30.57
N LYS A 113 0.33 -17.29 -30.21
CA LYS A 113 1.18 -18.16 -31.03
C LYS A 113 0.60 -19.57 -31.16
N HIS A 114 0.05 -20.12 -30.08
CA HIS A 114 -0.59 -21.44 -30.08
C HIS A 114 -1.85 -21.46 -30.95
N LYS A 115 -2.71 -20.44 -30.82
CA LYS A 115 -3.93 -20.29 -31.62
C LYS A 115 -3.63 -20.19 -33.12
N ARG A 116 -2.60 -19.45 -33.51
CA ARG A 116 -2.16 -19.36 -34.94
C ARG A 116 -1.64 -20.68 -35.48
N LYS A 117 -0.94 -21.49 -34.67
CA LYS A 117 -0.49 -22.84 -35.10
C LYS A 117 -1.66 -23.81 -35.31
N GLN A 118 -2.68 -23.74 -34.45
CA GLN A 118 -3.88 -24.59 -34.60
C GLN A 118 -4.70 -24.22 -35.84
N SER A 119 -4.86 -22.92 -36.13
CA SER A 119 -5.61 -22.53 -37.35
C SER A 119 -4.90 -22.91 -38.65
N ARG A 120 -3.56 -22.99 -38.67
CA ARG A 120 -2.78 -23.47 -39.84
C ARG A 120 -2.86 -24.97 -40.05
N LYS A 121 -3.13 -25.79 -39.00
CA LYS A 121 -3.28 -27.24 -39.12
C LYS A 121 -4.67 -27.66 -39.58
N LYS A 122 -5.65 -26.74 -39.54
CA LYS A 122 -7.04 -27.00 -39.96
C LYS A 122 -7.32 -26.59 -41.41
N ARG A 123 -6.32 -26.04 -42.11
CA ARG A 123 -6.34 -25.77 -43.55
C ARG A 123 -5.51 -26.81 -44.27
#